data_f5002b59d69c5d61c7b4db26f42e6909
#
_entry.id   f5002b59d69c5d61c7b4db26f42e6909
#
_cell.length_a   1.000
_cell.length_b   1.000
_cell.length_c   1.000
_cell.angle_alpha   90.00
_cell.angle_beta   90.00
_cell.angle_gamma   90.00
#
_symmetry.space_group_name_H-M   'P 1'
#
loop_
_entity.id
_entity.type
_entity.pdbx_description
1 polymer ?
#
loop_
_entity_poly.entity_id
_entity_poly.type
_entity_poly.pdbx_seq_one_letter_code
_entity_poly.pdbx_strand_id
1 'polypeptide(L)'
;MGKTIKCDLSTKSIQNAIKKLKAYQNELQRKNEIFVKRLTEIGLDVIQTTMESIPDEEKGSYYTEIINDQNGNIVGASVRLSGEKVLFIEFSAGITYGTNDYPLSSGNSYGMGTYPSQKEKSDWDNPNGWWYTDESGQPHHSYGNRAYMPMYHAEQAIIIAVRKIAKEVFSS
;
A
#
# COMPACT_ATOMS: atom_id res chain seq x y z
N MET A 1 -8.97 -12.98 -26.05
CA MET A 1 -9.64 -14.10 -26.81
C MET A 1 -9.57 -15.38 -25.99
N GLY A 2 -10.74 -16.07 -25.81
CA GLY A 2 -10.76 -17.35 -25.11
C GLY A 2 -10.06 -18.44 -25.95
N LYS A 3 -9.14 -19.21 -25.33
CA LYS A 3 -8.53 -20.38 -26.00
C LYS A 3 -9.53 -21.54 -25.96
N THR A 4 -9.92 -22.10 -27.11
CA THR A 4 -10.80 -23.26 -27.21
C THR A 4 -9.96 -24.52 -27.34
N ILE A 5 -10.20 -25.51 -26.47
CA ILE A 5 -9.55 -26.82 -26.54
C ILE A 5 -10.61 -27.83 -27.01
N LYS A 6 -10.40 -28.36 -28.22
CA LYS A 6 -11.24 -29.44 -28.75
C LYS A 6 -10.73 -30.78 -28.20
N CYS A 7 -11.64 -31.65 -27.76
CA CYS A 7 -11.35 -32.95 -27.18
C CYS A 7 -12.43 -33.96 -27.63
N ASP A 8 -12.03 -35.17 -28.00
CA ASP A 8 -12.89 -36.32 -28.16
C ASP A 8 -12.72 -37.30 -27.00
N LEU A 9 -13.47 -38.39 -26.99
CA LEU A 9 -13.47 -39.35 -25.88
C LEU A 9 -12.29 -40.37 -25.93
N SER A 10 -11.33 -40.21 -26.85
CA SER A 10 -10.16 -41.07 -26.85
C SER A 10 -9.19 -40.70 -25.75
N THR A 11 -8.54 -41.68 -25.15
CA THR A 11 -7.56 -41.47 -24.04
C THR A 11 -6.47 -40.50 -24.47
N LYS A 12 -5.98 -40.58 -25.72
CA LYS A 12 -4.95 -39.70 -26.24
C LYS A 12 -5.44 -38.23 -26.33
N SER A 13 -6.67 -38.03 -26.77
CA SER A 13 -7.26 -36.68 -26.88
C SER A 13 -7.46 -36.06 -25.52
N ILE A 14 -7.95 -36.83 -24.56
CA ILE A 14 -8.14 -36.39 -23.16
C ILE A 14 -6.79 -36.01 -22.55
N GLN A 15 -5.76 -36.87 -22.69
CA GLN A 15 -4.42 -36.56 -22.16
C GLN A 15 -3.83 -35.29 -22.78
N ASN A 16 -4.01 -35.07 -24.09
CA ASN A 16 -3.58 -33.87 -24.78
C ASN A 16 -4.34 -32.62 -24.26
N ALA A 17 -5.64 -32.72 -24.03
CA ALA A 17 -6.44 -31.64 -23.44
C ALA A 17 -5.96 -31.29 -22.04
N ILE A 18 -5.72 -32.27 -21.18
CA ILE A 18 -5.15 -32.06 -19.82
C ILE A 18 -3.79 -31.35 -19.90
N LYS A 19 -2.90 -31.78 -20.81
CA LYS A 19 -1.59 -31.14 -20.98
C LYS A 19 -1.74 -29.66 -21.40
N LYS A 20 -2.66 -29.35 -22.32
CA LYS A 20 -2.92 -27.97 -22.74
C LYS A 20 -3.52 -27.12 -21.62
N LEU A 21 -4.43 -27.68 -20.82
CA LEU A 21 -5.00 -26.98 -19.66
C LEU A 21 -3.94 -26.66 -18.61
N LYS A 22 -3.07 -27.61 -18.28
CA LYS A 22 -1.96 -27.39 -17.35
C LYS A 22 -1.01 -26.30 -17.85
N ALA A 23 -0.66 -26.33 -19.14
CA ALA A 23 0.17 -25.27 -19.73
C ALA A 23 -0.49 -23.89 -19.66
N TYR A 24 -1.80 -23.81 -19.91
CA TYR A 24 -2.57 -22.58 -19.78
C TYR A 24 -2.63 -22.09 -18.33
N GLN A 25 -2.84 -23.00 -17.38
CA GLN A 25 -2.83 -22.68 -15.95
C GLN A 25 -1.49 -22.07 -15.52
N ASN A 26 -0.38 -22.70 -15.92
CA ASN A 26 0.96 -22.20 -15.60
C ASN A 26 1.24 -20.84 -16.24
N GLU A 27 0.79 -20.63 -17.49
CA GLU A 27 0.90 -19.34 -18.18
C GLU A 27 0.12 -18.25 -17.44
N LEU A 28 -1.11 -18.56 -17.02
CA LEU A 28 -1.96 -17.62 -16.28
C LEU A 28 -1.35 -17.28 -14.91
N GLN A 29 -0.83 -18.27 -14.21
CA GLN A 29 -0.17 -18.03 -12.92
C GLN A 29 1.04 -17.11 -13.08
N ARG A 30 1.91 -17.37 -14.05
CA ARG A 30 3.06 -16.50 -14.35
C ARG A 30 2.62 -15.07 -14.68
N LYS A 31 1.54 -14.91 -15.45
CA LYS A 31 0.98 -13.59 -15.76
C LYS A 31 0.45 -12.88 -14.50
N ASN A 32 -0.21 -13.61 -13.60
CA ASN A 32 -0.65 -13.07 -12.32
C ASN A 32 0.53 -12.59 -11.46
N GLU A 33 1.61 -13.36 -11.40
CA GLU A 33 2.83 -12.97 -10.69
C GLU A 33 3.43 -11.67 -11.23
N ILE A 34 3.54 -11.56 -12.55
CA ILE A 34 4.03 -10.34 -13.22
C ILE A 34 3.09 -9.15 -12.93
N PHE A 35 1.78 -9.37 -13.00
CA PHE A 35 0.78 -8.35 -12.76
C PHE A 35 0.87 -7.80 -11.33
N VAL A 36 0.87 -8.68 -10.33
CA VAL A 36 0.97 -8.31 -8.92
C VAL A 36 2.30 -7.61 -8.65
N LYS A 37 3.41 -8.17 -9.14
CA LYS A 37 4.75 -7.58 -8.97
C LYS A 37 4.80 -6.14 -9.49
N ARG A 38 4.32 -5.90 -10.71
CA ARG A 38 4.36 -4.56 -11.31
C ARG A 38 3.49 -3.55 -10.55
N LEU A 39 2.37 -3.98 -9.99
CA LEU A 39 1.52 -3.10 -9.18
C LEU A 39 2.17 -2.75 -7.83
N THR A 40 2.78 -3.71 -7.18
CA THR A 40 3.49 -3.47 -5.92
C THR A 40 4.74 -2.61 -6.10
N GLU A 41 5.46 -2.77 -7.21
CA GLU A 41 6.59 -1.90 -7.55
C GLU A 41 6.17 -0.44 -7.72
N ILE A 42 5.02 -0.17 -8.35
CA ILE A 42 4.46 1.18 -8.45
C ILE A 42 4.12 1.75 -7.07
N GLY A 43 3.47 0.96 -6.22
CA GLY A 43 3.15 1.39 -4.86
C GLY A 43 4.38 1.71 -4.05
N LEU A 44 5.41 0.86 -4.12
CA LEU A 44 6.67 1.05 -3.44
C LEU A 44 7.40 2.33 -3.90
N ASP A 45 7.47 2.56 -5.21
CA ASP A 45 8.11 3.74 -5.79
C ASP A 45 7.44 5.05 -5.31
N VAL A 46 6.11 5.08 -5.28
CA VAL A 46 5.35 6.23 -4.77
C VAL A 46 5.61 6.47 -3.29
N ILE A 47 5.62 5.41 -2.46
CA ILE A 47 5.94 5.54 -1.04
C ILE A 47 7.33 6.11 -0.86
N GLN A 48 8.34 5.53 -1.53
CA GLN A 48 9.72 5.97 -1.43
C GLN A 48 9.87 7.43 -1.86
N THR A 49 9.32 7.81 -3.00
CA THR A 49 9.35 9.19 -3.51
C THR A 49 8.70 10.16 -2.52
N THR A 50 7.56 9.78 -1.94
CA THR A 50 6.89 10.63 -0.95
C THR A 50 7.73 10.77 0.31
N MET A 51 8.26 9.67 0.85
CA MET A 51 9.09 9.67 2.05
C MET A 51 10.40 10.44 1.86
N GLU A 52 11.01 10.39 0.67
CA GLU A 52 12.20 11.17 0.32
C GLU A 52 11.94 12.68 0.28
N SER A 53 10.71 13.09 -0.02
CA SER A 53 10.32 14.50 -0.02
C SER A 53 10.13 15.11 1.37
N ILE A 54 10.07 14.27 2.41
CA ILE A 54 9.85 14.70 3.80
C ILE A 54 11.19 15.08 4.43
N PRO A 55 11.29 16.21 5.15
CA PRO A 55 12.49 16.56 5.91
C PRO A 55 12.91 15.45 6.89
N ASP A 56 14.21 15.25 7.05
CA ASP A 56 14.76 14.16 7.86
C ASP A 56 14.30 14.22 9.32
N GLU A 57 14.19 15.43 9.88
CA GLU A 57 13.70 15.68 11.23
C GLU A 57 12.23 15.28 11.43
N GLU A 58 11.43 15.30 10.36
CA GLU A 58 10.01 14.95 10.42
C GLU A 58 9.78 13.46 10.18
N LYS A 59 10.55 12.82 9.26
CA LYS A 59 10.27 11.44 8.86
C LYS A 59 10.81 10.37 9.83
N GLY A 60 11.89 10.66 10.56
CA GLY A 60 12.55 9.67 11.41
C GLY A 60 13.07 8.46 10.64
N SER A 61 13.36 7.39 11.35
CA SER A 61 13.76 6.13 10.73
C SER A 61 12.54 5.38 10.18
N TYR A 62 12.68 4.87 8.97
CA TYR A 62 11.64 4.05 8.32
C TYR A 62 12.24 2.99 7.42
N TYR A 63 11.47 1.98 7.10
CA TYR A 63 11.78 1.02 6.05
C TYR A 63 10.54 0.63 5.26
N THR A 64 10.74 0.23 4.03
CA THR A 64 9.70 -0.24 3.12
C THR A 64 10.01 -1.66 2.66
N GLU A 65 9.00 -2.49 2.54
CA GLU A 65 9.15 -3.86 2.05
C GLU A 65 7.95 -4.29 1.20
N ILE A 66 8.19 -5.25 0.29
CA ILE A 66 7.13 -5.97 -0.40
C ILE A 66 7.01 -7.34 0.24
N ILE A 67 5.82 -7.64 0.77
CA ILE A 67 5.49 -8.93 1.34
C ILE A 67 4.71 -9.71 0.28
N ASN A 68 5.30 -10.83 -0.17
CA ASN A 68 4.63 -11.72 -1.11
C ASN A 68 3.77 -12.71 -0.34
N ASP A 69 2.50 -12.83 -0.73
CA ASP A 69 1.58 -13.83 -0.22
C ASP A 69 1.29 -14.84 -1.33
N GLN A 70 1.65 -16.10 -1.08
CA GLN A 70 1.33 -17.23 -1.94
C GLN A 70 0.51 -18.24 -1.16
N ASN A 71 -0.78 -18.30 -1.45
CA ASN A 71 -1.67 -19.31 -0.92
C ASN A 71 -2.20 -20.20 -2.06
N GLY A 72 -1.51 -21.32 -2.29
CA GLY A 72 -1.81 -22.21 -3.40
C GLY A 72 -1.59 -21.56 -4.77
N ASN A 73 -2.67 -21.37 -5.53
CA ASN A 73 -2.65 -20.70 -6.84
C ASN A 73 -2.94 -19.19 -6.78
N ILE A 74 -3.15 -18.66 -5.58
CA ILE A 74 -3.42 -17.23 -5.37
C ILE A 74 -2.08 -16.54 -5.18
N VAL A 75 -1.82 -15.55 -6.02
CA VAL A 75 -0.66 -14.67 -5.90
C VAL A 75 -1.13 -13.33 -5.40
N GLY A 76 -0.66 -12.95 -4.24
CA GLY A 76 -0.88 -11.65 -3.63
C GLY A 76 0.44 -11.02 -3.22
N ALA A 77 0.44 -9.71 -3.08
CA ALA A 77 1.52 -9.00 -2.43
C ALA A 77 0.99 -7.73 -1.79
N SER A 78 1.65 -7.30 -0.73
CA SER A 78 1.38 -6.04 -0.06
C SER A 78 2.66 -5.21 0.03
N VAL A 79 2.51 -3.90 -0.04
CA VAL A 79 3.59 -2.97 0.26
C VAL A 79 3.40 -2.50 1.70
N ARG A 80 4.46 -2.59 2.48
CA ARG A 80 4.48 -2.16 3.87
C ARG A 80 5.45 -1.00 4.06
N LEU A 81 5.01 -0.01 4.78
CA LEU A 81 5.82 1.08 5.31
C LEU A 81 5.82 0.96 6.83
N SER A 82 7.00 0.92 7.44
CA SER A 82 7.17 0.78 8.89
C SER A 82 8.16 1.80 9.40
N GLY A 83 7.93 2.30 10.61
CA GLY A 83 8.77 3.28 11.26
C GLY A 83 8.03 3.98 12.40
N GLU A 84 8.75 4.66 13.25
CA GLU A 84 8.21 5.31 14.46
C GLU A 84 7.16 6.37 14.16
N LYS A 85 7.38 7.17 13.12
CA LYS A 85 6.53 8.32 12.80
C LYS A 85 5.54 8.07 11.67
N VAL A 86 5.47 6.83 11.14
CA VAL A 86 4.72 6.51 9.93
C VAL A 86 3.23 6.88 10.04
N LEU A 87 2.60 6.62 11.18
CA LEU A 87 1.19 6.96 11.38
C LEU A 87 0.95 8.48 11.38
N PHE A 88 1.87 9.24 11.96
CA PHE A 88 1.79 10.70 11.94
C PHE A 88 2.03 11.26 10.53
N ILE A 89 2.95 10.65 9.78
CA ILE A 89 3.24 11.02 8.39
C ILE A 89 2.03 10.72 7.50
N GLU A 90 1.36 9.60 7.70
CA GLU A 90 0.17 9.24 6.94
C GLU A 90 -1.02 10.13 7.30
N PHE A 91 -1.31 10.29 8.59
CA PHE A 91 -2.56 10.87 9.07
C PHE A 91 -2.45 12.27 9.68
N SER A 92 -1.29 12.88 9.73
CA SER A 92 -0.98 14.09 10.49
C SER A 92 -1.02 13.93 12.02
N ALA A 93 -0.53 14.92 12.73
CA ALA A 93 -0.66 15.06 14.17
C ALA A 93 -0.80 16.52 14.56
N GLY A 94 -1.57 16.78 15.64
CA GLY A 94 -1.80 18.12 16.16
C GLY A 94 -2.83 18.90 15.35
N ILE A 95 -3.23 20.05 15.90
CA ILE A 95 -4.28 20.90 15.33
C ILE A 95 -3.75 21.92 14.33
N THR A 96 -2.45 22.22 14.37
CA THR A 96 -1.84 23.28 13.54
C THR A 96 -1.88 22.93 12.06
N TYR A 97 -1.72 21.66 11.74
CA TYR A 97 -1.66 21.17 10.36
C TYR A 97 -2.99 20.59 9.87
N GLY A 98 -4.02 20.68 10.70
CA GLY A 98 -5.41 20.43 10.27
C GLY A 98 -5.70 19.03 9.79
N THR A 99 -6.80 18.73 10.05
CA THR A 99 -7.62 17.57 9.86
C THR A 99 -8.07 17.36 8.42
N ASN A 100 -7.72 18.23 7.48
CA ASN A 100 -8.43 18.33 6.20
C ASN A 100 -7.66 17.81 5.00
N ASP A 101 -6.40 17.41 5.17
CA ASP A 101 -5.58 17.01 4.05
C ASP A 101 -5.82 15.55 3.63
N TYR A 102 -6.31 14.71 4.54
CA TYR A 102 -6.61 13.33 4.21
C TYR A 102 -8.02 13.19 3.64
N PRO A 103 -8.21 12.64 2.43
CA PRO A 103 -9.51 12.51 1.83
C PRO A 103 -10.44 11.64 2.65
N LEU A 104 -11.64 12.14 2.93
CA LEU A 104 -12.68 11.35 3.57
C LEU A 104 -13.15 10.26 2.61
N SER A 105 -12.75 9.01 2.87
CA SER A 105 -13.31 7.89 2.16
C SER A 105 -14.48 7.31 2.96
N SER A 106 -15.65 7.23 2.35
CA SER A 106 -16.81 6.48 2.85
C SER A 106 -17.25 6.79 4.29
N GLY A 107 -17.24 8.06 4.70
CA GLY A 107 -17.76 8.49 6.01
C GLY A 107 -16.83 8.23 7.19
N ASN A 108 -15.67 7.67 6.97
CA ASN A 108 -14.63 7.56 7.99
C ASN A 108 -13.70 8.76 7.88
N SER A 109 -13.58 9.49 8.97
CA SER A 109 -12.64 10.60 9.09
C SER A 109 -11.20 10.07 9.32
N TYR A 110 -10.60 9.50 8.29
CA TYR A 110 -9.17 9.28 8.29
C TYR A 110 -8.46 10.64 8.24
N GLY A 111 -7.44 10.83 9.04
CA GLY A 111 -6.64 12.05 9.00
C GLY A 111 -7.15 13.21 9.83
N MET A 112 -8.03 12.95 10.74
CA MET A 112 -8.47 13.94 11.74
C MET A 112 -7.49 14.07 12.90
N GLY A 113 -6.19 14.08 12.68
CA GLY A 113 -5.23 14.19 13.77
C GLY A 113 -5.63 13.30 14.96
N THR A 114 -6.10 12.10 14.63
CA THR A 114 -6.87 11.27 15.53
C THR A 114 -5.99 10.34 16.35
N TYR A 115 -4.92 10.82 16.83
CA TYR A 115 -4.27 10.15 17.91
C TYR A 115 -4.32 11.08 19.13
N PRO A 116 -4.91 10.65 20.21
CA PRO A 116 -5.68 9.45 20.52
C PRO A 116 -7.19 9.67 20.50
N SER A 117 -7.89 8.52 20.62
CA SER A 117 -9.33 8.46 20.78
C SER A 117 -9.91 9.55 21.68
N GLN A 118 -10.89 10.17 21.19
CA GLN A 118 -11.87 11.16 21.62
C GLN A 118 -12.21 11.32 23.13
N LYS A 119 -11.61 10.61 24.07
CA LYS A 119 -12.08 10.60 25.46
C LYS A 119 -11.16 11.30 26.45
N GLU A 120 -9.90 11.50 26.10
CA GLU A 120 -8.98 12.21 26.95
C GLU A 120 -8.34 13.31 26.13
N LYS A 121 -8.59 14.56 26.51
CA LYS A 121 -7.83 15.69 25.99
C LYS A 121 -6.38 15.45 26.37
N SER A 122 -5.61 15.03 25.40
CA SER A 122 -4.17 14.96 25.51
C SER A 122 -3.57 16.23 24.97
N ASP A 123 -2.35 16.54 25.38
CA ASP A 123 -1.66 17.78 25.00
C ASP A 123 -1.49 17.97 23.48
N TRP A 124 -1.79 16.96 22.67
CA TRP A 124 -1.67 17.00 21.20
C TRP A 124 -2.64 17.97 20.52
N ASP A 125 -3.76 18.35 21.17
CA ASP A 125 -4.71 19.35 20.68
C ASP A 125 -4.40 20.77 21.19
N ASN A 126 -3.27 20.94 21.89
CA ASN A 126 -2.82 22.23 22.38
C ASN A 126 -2.26 23.07 21.22
N PRO A 127 -2.80 24.27 20.95
CA PRO A 127 -2.27 25.14 19.89
C PRO A 127 -0.83 25.60 20.14
N ASN A 128 -0.36 25.52 21.37
CA ASN A 128 1.03 25.83 21.74
C ASN A 128 1.97 24.61 21.61
N GLY A 129 1.46 23.51 21.06
CA GLY A 129 2.21 22.26 20.99
C GLY A 129 2.27 21.49 22.30
N TRP A 130 3.02 20.41 22.27
CA TRP A 130 3.21 19.54 23.44
C TRP A 130 4.64 19.07 23.55
N TRP A 131 5.03 18.67 24.75
CA TRP A 131 6.31 18.03 25.02
C TRP A 131 6.16 16.53 25.06
N TYR A 132 7.07 15.82 24.42
CA TYR A 132 7.19 14.37 24.55
C TYR A 132 8.64 13.99 24.80
N THR A 133 8.86 12.80 25.33
CA THR A 133 10.19 12.26 25.62
C THR A 133 10.44 11.12 24.63
N ASP A 134 11.58 11.15 23.95
CA ASP A 134 12.00 10.06 23.07
C ASP A 134 12.50 8.84 23.85
N GLU A 135 12.86 7.76 23.12
CA GLU A 135 13.36 6.52 23.73
C GLU A 135 14.68 6.72 24.48
N SER A 136 15.43 7.77 24.18
CA SER A 136 16.69 8.12 24.88
C SER A 136 16.44 8.95 26.14
N GLY A 137 15.20 9.32 26.42
CA GLY A 137 14.83 10.16 27.55
C GLY A 137 14.98 11.66 27.29
N GLN A 138 15.24 12.08 26.04
CA GLN A 138 15.35 13.50 25.71
C GLN A 138 13.98 14.14 25.47
N PRO A 139 13.73 15.32 26.05
CA PRO A 139 12.49 16.04 25.83
C PRO A 139 12.50 16.76 24.48
N HIS A 140 11.40 16.62 23.75
CA HIS A 140 11.15 17.30 22.48
C HIS A 140 9.86 18.07 22.52
N HIS A 141 9.83 19.23 21.89
CA HIS A 141 8.62 20.01 21.71
C HIS A 141 8.07 19.83 20.30
N SER A 142 6.78 19.53 20.16
CA SER A 142 6.12 19.33 18.88
C SER A 142 4.91 20.25 18.75
N TYR A 143 4.76 20.81 17.55
CA TYR A 143 3.53 21.50 17.12
C TYR A 143 2.66 20.60 16.23
N GLY A 144 3.03 19.35 16.08
CA GLY A 144 2.44 18.41 15.15
C GLY A 144 3.18 18.35 13.81
N ASN A 145 2.60 17.62 12.88
CA ASN A 145 3.08 17.48 11.51
C ASN A 145 1.92 17.35 10.53
N ARG A 146 2.15 17.77 9.28
CA ARG A 146 1.17 17.60 8.21
C ARG A 146 1.08 16.14 7.76
N ALA A 147 -0.06 15.77 7.16
CA ALA A 147 -0.19 14.49 6.46
C ALA A 147 0.53 14.56 5.11
N TYR A 148 1.46 13.65 4.88
CA TYR A 148 2.13 13.46 3.59
C TYR A 148 1.50 12.32 2.78
N MET A 149 0.76 11.45 3.44
CA MET A 149 -0.10 10.41 2.86
C MET A 149 0.62 9.44 1.90
N PRO A 150 1.81 8.90 2.22
CA PRO A 150 2.54 8.03 1.31
C PRO A 150 1.76 6.78 0.91
N MET A 151 1.03 6.16 1.84
CA MET A 151 0.25 4.96 1.57
C MET A 151 -1.00 5.25 0.73
N TYR A 152 -1.69 6.35 1.03
CA TYR A 152 -2.83 6.80 0.22
C TYR A 152 -2.42 7.10 -1.22
N HIS A 153 -1.34 7.82 -1.44
CA HIS A 153 -0.84 8.11 -2.78
C HIS A 153 -0.43 6.85 -3.53
N ALA A 154 0.18 5.89 -2.85
CA ALA A 154 0.52 4.60 -3.41
C ALA A 154 -0.74 3.81 -3.83
N GLU A 155 -1.77 3.77 -3.00
CA GLU A 155 -3.05 3.14 -3.33
C GLU A 155 -3.67 3.75 -4.60
N GLN A 156 -3.74 5.08 -4.67
CA GLN A 156 -4.28 5.78 -5.84
C GLN A 156 -3.48 5.48 -7.11
N ALA A 157 -2.16 5.45 -7.02
CA ALA A 157 -1.29 5.13 -8.15
C ALA A 157 -1.50 3.69 -8.64
N ILE A 158 -1.63 2.73 -7.72
CA ILE A 158 -1.95 1.34 -8.04
C ILE A 158 -3.30 1.25 -8.75
N ILE A 159 -4.36 1.86 -8.21
CA ILE A 159 -5.71 1.85 -8.79
C ILE A 159 -5.70 2.39 -10.23
N ILE A 160 -5.01 3.50 -10.47
CA ILE A 160 -4.88 4.09 -11.81
C ILE A 160 -4.14 3.15 -12.77
N ALA A 161 -3.11 2.46 -12.30
CA ALA A 161 -2.26 1.60 -13.12
C ALA A 161 -2.90 0.25 -13.47
N VAL A 162 -3.85 -0.26 -12.67
CA VAL A 162 -4.44 -1.61 -12.79
C VAL A 162 -4.86 -1.93 -14.23
N ARG A 163 -5.68 -1.07 -14.85
CA ARG A 163 -6.23 -1.33 -16.20
C ARG A 163 -5.14 -1.42 -17.27
N LYS A 164 -4.16 -0.52 -17.20
CA LYS A 164 -3.05 -0.47 -18.16
C LYS A 164 -2.20 -1.74 -18.04
N ILE A 165 -1.77 -2.07 -16.83
CA ILE A 165 -0.91 -3.23 -16.59
C ILE A 165 -1.64 -4.53 -16.91
N ALA A 166 -2.93 -4.66 -16.53
CA ALA A 166 -3.72 -5.82 -16.88
C ALA A 166 -3.78 -6.02 -18.40
N LYS A 167 -4.02 -4.96 -19.17
CA LYS A 167 -4.03 -5.03 -20.63
C LYS A 167 -2.68 -5.47 -21.19
N GLU A 168 -1.58 -4.93 -20.70
CA GLU A 168 -0.23 -5.30 -21.17
C GLU A 168 0.12 -6.76 -20.85
N VAL A 169 -0.22 -7.23 -19.65
CA VAL A 169 0.15 -8.58 -19.19
C VAL A 169 -0.75 -9.67 -19.78
N PHE A 170 -2.05 -9.42 -19.86
CA PHE A 170 -3.02 -10.46 -20.22
C PHE A 170 -3.43 -10.45 -21.70
N SER A 171 -3.13 -9.37 -22.46
CA SER A 171 -3.43 -9.32 -23.90
C SER A 171 -2.32 -9.86 -24.80
N SER A 172 -1.14 -10.12 -24.23
CA SER A 172 0.03 -10.72 -24.92
C SER A 172 -0.09 -12.22 -25.04
#